data_e32f4c8d9861d434c503a46164acceb6
#
_entry.id   e32f4c8d9861d434c503a46164acceb6
#
_cell.length_a   1.000
_cell.length_b   1.000
_cell.length_c   1.000
_cell.angle_alpha   90.00
_cell.angle_beta   90.00
_cell.angle_gamma   90.00
#
_symmetry.space_group_name_H-M   'P 1'
#
loop_
_entity.id
_entity.type
_entity.pdbx_description
1 polymer ?
#
loop_
_entity_poly.entity_id
_entity_poly.type
_entity_poly.pdbx_seq_one_letter_code
_entity_poly.pdbx_strand_id
1 'polypeptide(L)'
;MSFTNCLWVMAGGALGTLLRYVVSVLALPISGQLPWGTIIINVTGSMLIGFFGTLTLAGGRYPVSDTLRLFVMIGICGGYTTFSSFSLQTLDLMRDGHYLRAGFNVLGSVALCLLAVFIGYAMAATINAKTS
;
A
#
# COMPACT_ATOMS: atom_id res chain seq x y z
N MET A 1 -1.48 24.41 -6.59
CA MET A 1 -1.46 23.06 -7.19
C MET A 1 -0.79 23.18 -8.56
N SER A 2 0.27 22.40 -8.83
CA SER A 2 0.96 22.45 -10.14
C SER A 2 0.34 21.44 -11.09
N PHE A 3 0.06 21.85 -12.33
CA PHE A 3 -0.43 20.94 -13.38
C PHE A 3 0.55 19.78 -13.63
N THR A 4 1.85 20.06 -13.61
CA THR A 4 2.91 19.05 -13.73
C THR A 4 2.82 17.98 -12.63
N ASN A 5 2.56 18.36 -11.37
CA ASN A 5 2.37 17.41 -10.29
C ASN A 5 1.14 16.52 -10.50
N CYS A 6 0.05 17.07 -11.06
CA CYS A 6 -1.12 16.26 -11.42
C CYS A 6 -0.77 15.18 -12.47
N LEU A 7 0.00 15.53 -13.50
CA LEU A 7 0.44 14.56 -14.51
C LEU A 7 1.30 13.44 -13.90
N TRP A 8 2.22 13.77 -13.00
CA TRP A 8 3.03 12.77 -12.31
C TRP A 8 2.19 11.85 -11.43
N VAL A 9 1.23 12.41 -10.67
CA VAL A 9 0.31 11.61 -9.84
C VAL A 9 -0.55 10.69 -10.72
N MET A 10 -1.06 11.19 -11.85
CA MET A 10 -1.83 10.39 -12.82
C MET A 10 -1.00 9.23 -13.38
N ALA A 11 0.23 9.49 -13.81
CA ALA A 11 1.13 8.47 -14.34
C ALA A 11 1.46 7.41 -13.28
N GLY A 12 1.80 7.83 -12.07
CA GLY A 12 2.03 6.94 -10.94
C GLY A 12 0.80 6.12 -10.58
N GLY A 13 -0.38 6.77 -10.58
CA GLY A 13 -1.66 6.11 -10.30
C GLY A 13 -2.00 5.04 -11.34
N ALA A 14 -1.76 5.31 -12.61
CA ALA A 14 -1.94 4.33 -13.69
C ALA A 14 -1.05 3.09 -13.48
N LEU A 15 0.23 3.29 -13.16
CA LEU A 15 1.16 2.20 -12.85
C LEU A 15 0.73 1.43 -11.60
N GLY A 16 0.39 2.13 -10.51
CA GLY A 16 -0.05 1.51 -9.26
C GLY A 16 -1.32 0.68 -9.45
N THR A 17 -2.30 1.21 -10.20
CA THR A 17 -3.55 0.50 -10.49
C THR A 17 -3.32 -0.74 -11.37
N LEU A 18 -2.41 -0.66 -12.35
CA LEU A 18 -2.03 -1.81 -13.17
C LEU A 18 -1.38 -2.90 -12.30
N LEU A 19 -0.43 -2.54 -11.44
CA LEU A 19 0.22 -3.47 -10.51
C LEU A 19 -0.80 -4.13 -9.57
N ARG A 20 -1.74 -3.35 -9.02
CA ARG A 20 -2.85 -3.87 -8.22
C ARG A 20 -3.66 -4.92 -8.98
N TYR A 21 -4.04 -4.62 -10.22
CA TYR A 21 -4.78 -5.56 -11.05
C TYR A 21 -4.01 -6.87 -11.25
N VAL A 22 -2.73 -6.79 -11.61
CA VAL A 22 -1.87 -7.96 -11.81
C VAL A 22 -1.79 -8.81 -10.54
N VAL A 23 -1.51 -8.20 -9.39
CA VAL A 23 -1.43 -8.94 -8.11
C VAL A 23 -2.79 -9.54 -7.74
N SER A 24 -3.90 -8.82 -7.97
CA SER A 24 -5.24 -9.34 -7.72
C SER A 24 -5.51 -10.61 -8.54
N VAL A 25 -5.15 -10.62 -9.83
CA VAL A 25 -5.33 -11.79 -10.72
C VAL A 25 -4.44 -12.96 -10.27
N LEU A 26 -3.16 -12.69 -9.96
CA LEU A 26 -2.22 -13.72 -9.50
C LEU A 26 -2.64 -14.34 -8.16
N ALA A 27 -3.32 -13.60 -7.31
CA ALA A 27 -3.80 -14.06 -6.01
C ALA A 27 -5.17 -14.77 -6.06
N LEU A 28 -5.87 -14.81 -7.20
CA LEU A 28 -7.16 -15.51 -7.33
C LEU A 28 -7.13 -16.95 -6.82
N PRO A 29 -6.11 -17.78 -7.14
CA PRO A 29 -6.09 -19.18 -6.70
C PRO A 29 -6.08 -19.37 -5.18
N ILE A 30 -5.57 -18.41 -4.43
CA ILE A 30 -5.48 -18.48 -2.96
C ILE A 30 -6.60 -17.71 -2.25
N SER A 31 -7.40 -16.93 -2.99
CA SER A 31 -8.42 -16.03 -2.43
C SER A 31 -9.80 -16.69 -2.24
N GLY A 32 -9.85 -18.02 -1.98
CA GLY A 32 -11.11 -18.75 -1.85
C GLY A 32 -11.91 -18.48 -0.58
N GLN A 33 -11.26 -18.20 0.54
CA GLN A 33 -11.93 -18.00 1.84
C GLN A 33 -11.76 -16.59 2.40
N LEU A 34 -10.64 -15.95 2.11
CA LEU A 34 -10.30 -14.58 2.47
C LEU A 34 -9.78 -13.85 1.24
N PRO A 35 -9.93 -12.53 1.15
CA PRO A 35 -9.48 -11.74 0.01
C PRO A 35 -7.96 -11.51 0.05
N TRP A 36 -7.18 -12.59 -0.09
CA TRP A 36 -5.72 -12.56 0.03
C TRP A 36 -5.07 -11.57 -0.94
N GLY A 37 -5.62 -11.42 -2.15
CA GLY A 37 -5.12 -10.43 -3.10
C GLY A 37 -5.12 -9.02 -2.52
N THR A 38 -6.23 -8.58 -1.94
CA THR A 38 -6.36 -7.27 -1.33
C THR A 38 -5.49 -7.13 -0.07
N ILE A 39 -5.39 -8.18 0.74
CA ILE A 39 -4.51 -8.19 1.93
C ILE A 39 -3.06 -8.01 1.50
N ILE A 40 -2.56 -8.79 0.54
CA ILE A 40 -1.19 -8.71 0.03
C ILE A 40 -0.90 -7.31 -0.54
N ILE A 41 -1.79 -6.78 -1.36
CA ILE A 41 -1.67 -5.44 -1.96
C ILE A 41 -1.54 -4.37 -0.88
N ASN A 42 -2.43 -4.37 0.11
CA ASN A 42 -2.42 -3.35 1.14
C ASN A 42 -1.22 -3.49 2.09
N VAL A 43 -0.83 -4.70 2.44
CA VAL A 43 0.35 -4.97 3.29
C VAL A 43 1.65 -4.55 2.59
N THR A 44 1.85 -4.98 1.34
CA THR A 44 3.07 -4.63 0.59
C THR A 44 3.12 -3.13 0.26
N GLY A 45 1.99 -2.52 -0.09
CA GLY A 45 1.89 -1.07 -0.31
C GLY A 45 2.16 -0.27 0.97
N SER A 46 1.69 -0.73 2.13
CA SER A 46 1.97 -0.12 3.43
C SER A 46 3.46 -0.18 3.79
N MET A 47 4.12 -1.30 3.52
CA MET A 47 5.56 -1.42 3.71
C MET A 47 6.33 -0.47 2.79
N LEU A 48 5.98 -0.43 1.51
CA LEU A 48 6.65 0.41 0.51
C LEU A 48 6.51 1.90 0.83
N ILE A 49 5.32 2.37 1.22
CA ILE A 49 5.11 3.79 1.54
C ILE A 49 5.86 4.19 2.83
N GLY A 50 5.91 3.32 3.85
CA GLY A 50 6.68 3.54 5.08
C GLY A 50 8.19 3.60 4.80
N PHE A 51 8.69 2.68 3.99
CA PHE A 51 10.08 2.62 3.58
C PHE A 51 10.49 3.84 2.73
N PHE A 52 9.83 4.06 1.61
CA PHE A 52 10.16 5.14 0.69
C PHE A 52 9.96 6.52 1.34
N GLY A 53 8.83 6.70 2.04
CA GLY A 53 8.51 7.95 2.72
C GLY A 53 9.59 8.36 3.72
N THR A 54 10.13 7.42 4.50
CA THR A 54 11.17 7.66 5.49
C THR A 54 12.56 7.82 4.85
N LEU A 55 12.89 6.95 3.88
CA LEU A 55 14.19 6.96 3.22
C LEU A 55 14.48 8.29 2.49
N THR A 56 13.44 8.89 1.94
CA THR A 56 13.53 10.07 1.07
C THR A 56 13.15 11.39 1.73
N LEU A 57 13.09 11.44 3.08
CA LEU A 57 12.91 12.70 3.83
C LEU A 57 14.03 13.69 3.50
N ALA A 58 13.74 15.00 3.65
CA ALA A 58 14.72 16.07 3.40
C ALA A 58 16.01 15.91 4.22
N GLY A 59 15.92 15.36 5.44
CA GLY A 59 17.07 15.01 6.29
C GLY A 59 17.52 13.55 6.17
N GLY A 60 16.97 12.79 5.21
CA GLY A 60 17.33 11.38 5.01
C GLY A 60 18.56 11.23 4.11
N ARG A 61 19.02 9.99 3.96
CA ARG A 61 20.19 9.67 3.14
C ARG A 61 20.00 9.93 1.64
N TYR A 62 18.78 9.79 1.16
CA TYR A 62 18.44 9.91 -0.26
C TYR A 62 17.30 10.90 -0.45
N PRO A 63 17.53 12.20 -0.17
CA PRO A 63 16.49 13.20 -0.38
C PRO A 63 16.14 13.28 -1.87
N VAL A 64 14.86 13.32 -2.16
CA VAL A 64 14.35 13.43 -3.52
C VAL A 64 13.39 14.62 -3.63
N SER A 65 13.08 15.04 -4.86
CA SER A 65 12.14 16.12 -5.10
C SER A 65 10.73 15.80 -4.61
N ASP A 66 9.96 16.82 -4.24
CA ASP A 66 8.55 16.67 -3.86
C ASP A 66 7.74 16.02 -4.98
N THR A 67 8.05 16.32 -6.24
CA THR A 67 7.41 15.73 -7.41
C THR A 67 7.59 14.20 -7.44
N LEU A 68 8.82 13.70 -7.18
CA LEU A 68 9.07 12.26 -7.12
C LEU A 68 8.36 11.61 -5.92
N ARG A 69 8.30 12.29 -4.78
CA ARG A 69 7.52 11.82 -3.63
C ARG A 69 6.03 11.72 -3.96
N LEU A 70 5.47 12.72 -4.63
CA LEU A 70 4.07 12.70 -5.09
C LEU A 70 3.82 11.54 -6.08
N PHE A 71 4.72 11.35 -7.06
CA PHE A 71 4.63 10.26 -8.02
C PHE A 71 4.61 8.89 -7.35
N VAL A 72 5.53 8.63 -6.40
CA VAL A 72 5.64 7.32 -5.76
C VAL A 72 4.56 7.14 -4.69
N MET A 73 4.42 8.08 -3.75
CA MET A 73 3.58 7.86 -2.57
C MET A 73 2.09 8.04 -2.88
N ILE A 74 1.72 9.12 -3.58
CA ILE A 74 0.33 9.39 -3.94
C ILE A 74 -0.05 8.63 -5.21
N GLY A 75 0.80 8.66 -6.23
CA GLY A 75 0.57 7.96 -7.50
C GLY A 75 0.66 6.45 -7.32
N ILE A 76 1.87 5.90 -7.25
CA ILE A 76 2.08 4.45 -7.27
C ILE A 76 1.44 3.78 -6.06
N CYS A 77 1.83 4.15 -4.83
CA CYS A 77 1.31 3.48 -3.63
C CYS A 77 -0.20 3.72 -3.45
N GLY A 78 -0.70 4.95 -3.71
CA GLY A 78 -2.12 5.26 -3.64
C GLY A 78 -2.94 4.56 -4.72
N GLY A 79 -2.42 4.41 -5.94
CA GLY A 79 -3.04 3.62 -7.00
C GLY A 79 -2.99 2.11 -6.75
N TYR A 80 -1.92 1.62 -6.12
CA TYR A 80 -1.72 0.21 -5.82
C TYR A 80 -2.60 -0.28 -4.68
N THR A 81 -2.66 0.43 -3.55
CA THR A 81 -3.46 0.05 -2.37
C THR A 81 -4.95 0.36 -2.56
N THR A 82 -5.82 -0.29 -1.79
CA THR A 82 -7.26 -0.08 -1.91
C THR A 82 -8.02 -0.36 -0.62
N PHE A 83 -8.60 0.68 -0.04
CA PHE A 83 -9.51 0.54 1.09
C PHE A 83 -10.93 0.18 0.63
N SER A 84 -11.35 0.66 -0.55
CA SER A 84 -12.70 0.40 -1.08
C SER A 84 -12.91 -1.08 -1.41
N SER A 85 -11.95 -1.76 -2.02
CA SER A 85 -12.03 -3.20 -2.27
C SER A 85 -12.06 -4.00 -0.97
N PHE A 86 -11.23 -3.63 0.01
CA PHE A 86 -11.26 -4.23 1.36
C PHE A 86 -12.64 -4.09 2.02
N SER A 87 -13.25 -2.89 1.94
CA SER A 87 -14.55 -2.62 2.54
C SER A 87 -15.66 -3.43 1.86
N LEU A 88 -15.67 -3.47 0.52
CA LEU A 88 -16.66 -4.25 -0.24
C LEU A 88 -16.55 -5.75 0.06
N GLN A 89 -15.34 -6.31 0.00
CA GLN A 89 -15.10 -7.73 0.29
C GLN A 89 -15.46 -8.11 1.73
N THR A 90 -15.24 -7.20 2.70
CA THR A 90 -15.69 -7.41 4.08
C THR A 90 -17.22 -7.46 4.16
N LEU A 91 -17.90 -6.53 3.47
CA LEU A 91 -19.36 -6.52 3.39
C LEU A 91 -19.90 -7.79 2.75
N ASP A 92 -19.30 -8.26 1.66
CA ASP A 92 -19.71 -9.50 0.98
C ASP A 92 -19.59 -10.70 1.92
N LEU A 93 -18.47 -10.84 2.65
CA LEU A 93 -18.33 -11.88 3.67
C LEU A 93 -19.42 -11.83 4.73
N MET A 94 -19.83 -10.63 5.16
CA MET A 94 -20.92 -10.45 6.14
C MET A 94 -22.29 -10.86 5.55
N ARG A 95 -22.56 -10.45 4.31
CA ARG A 95 -23.82 -10.78 3.60
C ARG A 95 -23.97 -12.27 3.35
N ASP A 96 -22.84 -12.97 3.13
CA ASP A 96 -22.80 -14.44 2.97
C ASP A 96 -22.83 -15.19 4.31
N GLY A 97 -22.99 -14.48 5.44
CA GLY A 97 -23.05 -15.06 6.78
C GLY A 97 -21.69 -15.46 7.37
N HIS A 98 -20.58 -15.10 6.72
CA HIS A 98 -19.22 -15.44 7.15
C HIS A 98 -18.63 -14.40 8.12
N TYR A 99 -19.34 -14.07 9.20
CA TYR A 99 -18.97 -13.00 10.14
C TYR A 99 -17.58 -13.17 10.75
N LEU A 100 -17.16 -14.41 11.05
CA LEU A 100 -15.83 -14.67 11.59
C LEU A 100 -14.73 -14.34 10.58
N ARG A 101 -14.92 -14.69 9.31
CA ARG A 101 -13.98 -14.33 8.23
C ARG A 101 -13.95 -12.83 7.99
N ALA A 102 -15.10 -12.17 8.06
CA ALA A 102 -15.17 -10.69 7.97
C ALA A 102 -14.36 -10.04 9.11
N GLY A 103 -14.51 -10.53 10.35
CA GLY A 103 -13.73 -10.08 11.50
C GLY A 103 -12.22 -10.31 11.30
N PHE A 104 -11.80 -11.47 10.83
CA PHE A 104 -10.40 -11.75 10.50
C PHE A 104 -9.88 -10.86 9.37
N ASN A 105 -10.69 -10.60 8.33
CA ASN A 105 -10.29 -9.67 7.27
C ASN A 105 -10.03 -8.27 7.81
N VAL A 106 -10.92 -7.76 8.67
CA VAL A 106 -10.77 -6.41 9.26
C VAL A 106 -9.55 -6.34 10.17
N LEU A 107 -9.53 -7.17 11.22
CA LEU A 107 -8.47 -7.12 12.24
C LEU A 107 -7.10 -7.50 11.66
N GLY A 108 -7.06 -8.55 10.85
CA GLY A 108 -5.84 -9.02 10.21
C GLY A 108 -5.27 -8.01 9.24
N SER A 109 -6.09 -7.45 8.34
CA SER A 109 -5.61 -6.45 7.38
C SER A 109 -5.08 -5.21 8.08
N VAL A 110 -5.79 -4.68 9.08
CA VAL A 110 -5.34 -3.49 9.83
C VAL A 110 -4.04 -3.78 10.56
N ALA A 111 -3.98 -4.88 11.33
CA ALA A 111 -2.77 -5.23 12.09
C ALA A 111 -1.56 -5.46 11.18
N LEU A 112 -1.72 -6.21 10.08
CA LEU A 112 -0.65 -6.49 9.13
C LEU A 112 -0.19 -5.23 8.40
N CYS A 113 -1.09 -4.33 8.00
CA CYS A 113 -0.72 -3.08 7.33
C CYS A 113 0.04 -2.14 8.29
N LEU A 114 -0.40 -2.01 9.55
CA LEU A 114 0.32 -1.21 10.55
C LEU A 114 1.69 -1.80 10.88
N LEU A 115 1.80 -3.11 11.00
CA LEU A 115 3.08 -3.78 11.18
C LEU A 115 4.00 -3.56 9.97
N ALA A 116 3.47 -3.71 8.76
CA ALA A 116 4.21 -3.55 7.52
C ALA A 116 4.75 -2.11 7.33
N VAL A 117 3.94 -1.07 7.61
CA VAL A 117 4.41 0.31 7.52
C VAL A 117 5.49 0.60 8.56
N PHE A 118 5.36 0.05 9.77
CA PHE A 118 6.39 0.16 10.81
C PHE A 118 7.70 -0.54 10.40
N ILE A 119 7.63 -1.73 9.82
CA ILE A 119 8.82 -2.44 9.30
C ILE A 119 9.49 -1.60 8.21
N GLY A 120 8.72 -1.09 7.24
CA GLY A 120 9.25 -0.19 6.20
C GLY A 120 9.95 1.04 6.77
N TYR A 121 9.31 1.70 7.74
CA TYR A 121 9.89 2.81 8.48
C TYR A 121 11.20 2.42 9.18
N ALA A 122 11.22 1.34 9.95
CA ALA A 122 12.39 0.90 10.71
C ALA A 122 13.58 0.56 9.79
N MET A 123 13.32 -0.11 8.66
CA MET A 123 14.35 -0.41 7.65
C MET A 123 14.96 0.88 7.08
N ALA A 124 14.15 1.85 6.71
CA ALA A 124 14.64 3.12 6.17
C ALA A 124 15.36 3.96 7.23
N ALA A 125 14.86 3.97 8.46
CA ALA A 125 15.47 4.68 9.58
C ALA A 125 16.88 4.14 9.90
N THR A 126 17.06 2.81 9.88
CA THR A 126 18.40 2.21 10.06
C THR A 126 19.38 2.55 8.93
N ILE A 127 18.89 2.69 7.69
CA ILE A 127 19.70 3.13 6.56
C ILE A 127 20.11 4.60 6.73
N ASN A 128 19.18 5.45 7.16
CA ASN A 128 19.44 6.87 7.39
C ASN A 128 20.43 7.09 8.57
N ALA A 129 20.31 6.31 9.65
CA ALA A 129 21.16 6.42 10.84
C ALA A 129 22.63 6.03 10.62
N LYS A 130 22.93 5.13 9.69
CA LYS A 130 24.32 4.67 9.38
C LYS A 130 25.19 5.74 8.72
N THR A 131 24.71 6.96 8.58
CA THR A 131 25.40 8.06 7.88
C THR A 131 25.72 9.25 8.79
N SER A 132 25.41 9.17 10.07
CA SER A 132 25.85 10.10 11.12
C SER A 132 27.12 9.56 11.78
#